data_e110180db2436a291a054e556b86df3a
#
_entry.id   e110180db2436a291a054e556b86df3a
#
_cell.length_a   1.000
_cell.length_b   1.000
_cell.length_c   1.000
_cell.angle_alpha   90.00
_cell.angle_beta   90.00
_cell.angle_gamma   90.00
#
_symmetry.space_group_name_H-M   'P 1'
#
loop_
_entity.id
_entity.type
_entity.pdbx_description
1 polymer ?
#
loop_
_entity_poly.entity_id
_entity_poly.type
_entity_poly.pdbx_seq_one_letter_code
_entity_poly.pdbx_strand_id
1 'polypeptide(L)'
;MTVRHRVAALLGTVCALSAGAALAADLVPVKIGVLNDRSGVYFDSTGEGSVVAARMAVEDFKPETQGLKVEVVAADHQNKPDVGASIARQWYDRDGVDAVFDVPTSSVALAIAQITKEKNKAFINSGGGTADLTGPACTPNTVHWTYDTAALANGTGKAMLKRGGKSWYFITADYAFGLALERDTKAVVEKNGGKVVGGVRTPFPNPDFSSFLLQAQASGAQVIGLADAGLDAANAIKQAHEFGIRQGGQSLAALLIAITDIHSLGLEVAQGLDFTASFYWDLTDGTRAFAERFEKRMPGRKPTSYQAGVYASTLHYLKAVAALHSAKDGAAVVAKMKEMPTDDPLFGKGTIRPDGRKIHPMYLFEAKAPSESKGEWDLYKVLETIPAEQAFRPMSEGGCPMVAGMTAK
;
A
#
# COMPACT_ATOMS: atom_id res chain seq x y z
N MET A 1 6.35 -48.64 92.54
CA MET A 1 5.34 -47.99 91.68
C MET A 1 6.07 -46.97 90.86
N THR A 2 6.38 -47.32 89.61
CA THR A 2 7.19 -46.54 88.71
C THR A 2 6.32 -46.09 87.53
N VAL A 3 6.07 -44.79 87.42
CA VAL A 3 5.31 -44.21 86.34
C VAL A 3 6.29 -43.80 85.20
N ARG A 4 6.14 -44.44 84.05
CA ARG A 4 6.91 -44.11 82.82
C ARG A 4 6.17 -43.03 82.05
N HIS A 5 6.77 -41.86 81.86
CA HIS A 5 6.30 -40.82 80.93
C HIS A 5 6.82 -41.11 79.49
N ARG A 6 5.88 -41.19 78.52
CA ARG A 6 6.22 -41.27 77.11
C ARG A 6 6.15 -39.86 76.58
N VAL A 7 7.26 -39.36 76.04
CA VAL A 7 7.33 -38.12 75.26
C VAL A 7 7.09 -38.49 73.82
N ALA A 8 6.01 -37.94 73.21
CA ALA A 8 5.74 -38.03 71.77
C ALA A 8 6.37 -36.84 71.06
N ALA A 9 7.34 -37.14 70.18
CA ALA A 9 7.93 -36.12 69.32
C ALA A 9 7.04 -35.96 68.07
N LEU A 10 6.44 -34.76 67.88
CA LEU A 10 5.80 -34.34 66.60
C LEU A 10 6.89 -33.82 65.66
N LEU A 11 7.17 -34.55 64.57
CA LEU A 11 7.90 -34.00 63.42
C LEU A 11 6.92 -33.17 62.58
N GLY A 12 7.02 -31.88 62.61
CA GLY A 12 6.36 -30.95 61.68
C GLY A 12 7.11 -30.89 60.37
N THR A 13 6.55 -31.48 59.30
CA THR A 13 7.06 -31.32 57.96
C THR A 13 6.71 -29.91 57.43
N VAL A 14 7.69 -29.03 57.33
CA VAL A 14 7.55 -27.73 56.67
C VAL A 14 7.66 -27.94 55.18
N CYS A 15 6.52 -27.95 54.44
CA CYS A 15 6.48 -27.86 52.97
C CYS A 15 6.83 -26.38 52.61
N ALA A 16 8.06 -26.16 52.19
CA ALA A 16 8.44 -24.88 51.56
C ALA A 16 7.79 -24.82 50.18
N LEU A 17 6.70 -24.04 50.03
CA LEU A 17 6.18 -23.61 48.75
C LEU A 17 7.18 -22.63 48.13
N SER A 18 8.06 -23.12 47.26
CA SER A 18 8.81 -22.24 46.33
C SER A 18 7.85 -21.70 45.32
N ALA A 19 7.26 -20.52 45.61
CA ALA A 19 6.63 -19.70 44.63
C ALA A 19 7.74 -19.24 43.64
N GLY A 20 7.86 -19.94 42.51
CA GLY A 20 8.69 -19.49 41.43
C GLY A 20 8.13 -18.15 40.94
N ALA A 21 8.80 -17.05 41.25
CA ALA A 21 8.56 -15.78 40.61
C ALA A 21 8.82 -15.98 39.10
N ALA A 22 7.77 -16.14 38.32
CA ALA A 22 7.86 -16.00 36.88
C ALA A 22 8.40 -14.59 36.61
N LEU A 23 9.68 -14.48 36.31
CA LEU A 23 10.26 -13.27 35.76
C LEU A 23 9.41 -12.91 34.53
N ALA A 24 8.62 -11.86 34.62
CA ALA A 24 7.97 -11.29 33.44
C ALA A 24 9.11 -10.96 32.46
N ALA A 25 9.21 -11.69 31.38
CA ALA A 25 10.19 -11.41 30.35
C ALA A 25 9.94 -9.97 29.86
N ASP A 26 11.00 -9.17 29.85
CA ASP A 26 10.89 -7.81 29.35
C ASP A 26 10.41 -7.82 27.90
N LEU A 27 9.30 -7.14 27.62
CA LEU A 27 8.75 -7.04 26.29
C LEU A 27 9.70 -6.27 25.37
N VAL A 28 9.94 -6.78 24.17
CA VAL A 28 10.75 -6.10 23.14
C VAL A 28 10.02 -4.85 22.67
N PRO A 29 10.58 -3.65 22.86
CA PRO A 29 9.96 -2.43 22.38
C PRO A 29 10.08 -2.32 20.86
N VAL A 30 8.96 -2.01 20.20
CA VAL A 30 8.84 -1.81 18.76
C VAL A 30 8.08 -0.52 18.50
N LYS A 31 8.66 0.39 17.71
CA LYS A 31 7.99 1.63 17.34
C LYS A 31 7.79 1.70 15.82
N ILE A 32 6.53 1.82 15.41
CA ILE A 32 6.09 1.91 14.01
C ILE A 32 5.73 3.36 13.71
N GLY A 33 6.32 3.93 12.66
CA GLY A 33 5.97 5.26 12.14
C GLY A 33 5.12 5.18 10.88
N VAL A 34 3.89 5.67 10.91
CA VAL A 34 3.08 5.88 9.71
C VAL A 34 3.37 7.29 9.19
N LEU A 35 4.14 7.35 8.09
CA LEU A 35 4.56 8.62 7.47
C LEU A 35 3.79 8.79 6.16
N ASN A 36 2.79 9.66 6.15
CA ASN A 36 1.92 9.75 4.98
C ASN A 36 1.46 11.19 4.70
N ASP A 37 0.60 11.35 3.71
CA ASP A 37 -0.05 12.62 3.41
C ASP A 37 -1.32 12.75 4.25
N ARG A 38 -1.36 13.77 5.11
CA ARG A 38 -2.47 14.03 6.03
C ARG A 38 -3.22 15.33 5.70
N SER A 39 -2.74 16.10 4.74
CA SER A 39 -3.26 17.43 4.43
C SER A 39 -3.30 17.78 2.93
N GLY A 40 -2.70 16.96 2.07
CA GLY A 40 -2.60 17.17 0.63
C GLY A 40 -3.52 16.28 -0.21
N VAL A 41 -3.12 15.98 -1.45
CA VAL A 41 -3.96 15.31 -2.45
C VAL A 41 -4.29 13.86 -2.16
N TYR A 42 -3.55 13.21 -1.25
CA TYR A 42 -3.73 11.81 -0.86
C TYR A 42 -4.33 11.63 0.55
N PHE A 43 -4.69 12.74 1.23
CA PHE A 43 -5.13 12.70 2.63
C PHE A 43 -6.32 11.77 2.86
N ASP A 44 -7.24 11.73 1.92
CA ASP A 44 -8.48 10.96 2.04
C ASP A 44 -8.27 9.46 1.79
N SER A 45 -7.36 9.12 0.89
CA SER A 45 -7.05 7.74 0.51
C SER A 45 -6.04 7.07 1.45
N THR A 46 -5.22 7.84 2.17
CA THR A 46 -4.22 7.34 3.13
C THR A 46 -4.43 7.95 4.51
N GLY A 47 -3.91 9.11 4.80
CA GLY A 47 -4.14 9.96 5.97
C GLY A 47 -4.35 9.23 7.29
N GLU A 48 -5.36 9.66 8.05
CA GLU A 48 -5.71 9.04 9.33
C GLU A 48 -6.15 7.59 9.19
N GLY A 49 -6.79 7.22 8.05
CA GLY A 49 -7.21 5.84 7.80
C GLY A 49 -6.06 4.83 7.83
N SER A 50 -4.88 5.20 7.32
CA SER A 50 -3.68 4.36 7.41
C SER A 50 -3.19 4.18 8.85
N VAL A 51 -3.28 5.23 9.68
CA VAL A 51 -2.93 5.15 11.10
C VAL A 51 -3.89 4.23 11.85
N VAL A 52 -5.19 4.37 11.59
CA VAL A 52 -6.23 3.49 12.13
C VAL A 52 -5.97 2.04 11.71
N ALA A 53 -5.66 1.80 10.43
CA ALA A 53 -5.35 0.46 9.92
C ALA A 53 -4.11 -0.16 10.61
N ALA A 54 -3.04 0.61 10.81
CA ALA A 54 -1.86 0.16 11.56
C ALA A 54 -2.19 -0.21 13.01
N ARG A 55 -2.98 0.62 13.70
CA ARG A 55 -3.43 0.34 15.07
C ARG A 55 -4.32 -0.89 15.16
N MET A 56 -5.24 -1.08 14.20
CA MET A 56 -6.06 -2.29 14.11
C MET A 56 -5.20 -3.55 13.94
N ALA A 57 -4.15 -3.48 13.14
CA ALA A 57 -3.22 -4.59 12.97
C ALA A 57 -2.46 -4.92 14.27
N VAL A 58 -2.02 -3.90 15.03
CA VAL A 58 -1.38 -4.09 16.33
C VAL A 58 -2.34 -4.73 17.33
N GLU A 59 -3.59 -4.25 17.41
CA GLU A 59 -4.62 -4.83 18.27
C GLU A 59 -4.87 -6.31 17.95
N ASP A 60 -4.98 -6.66 16.67
CA ASP A 60 -5.24 -8.03 16.22
C ASP A 60 -4.04 -8.96 16.41
N PHE A 61 -2.84 -8.42 16.30
CA PHE A 61 -1.61 -9.18 16.55
C PHE A 61 -1.42 -9.54 18.01
N LYS A 62 -1.98 -8.74 18.95
CA LYS A 62 -1.85 -8.93 20.41
C LYS A 62 -0.37 -9.03 20.84
N PRO A 63 0.43 -7.99 20.61
CA PRO A 63 1.89 -8.04 20.66
C PRO A 63 2.43 -8.50 22.02
N GLU A 64 1.77 -8.19 23.14
CA GLU A 64 2.22 -8.60 24.49
C GLU A 64 2.23 -10.14 24.63
N THR A 65 1.30 -10.85 23.98
CA THR A 65 1.27 -12.30 23.96
C THR A 65 2.39 -12.92 23.13
N GLN A 66 3.06 -12.09 22.32
CA GLN A 66 4.19 -12.45 21.47
C GLN A 66 5.52 -11.86 21.97
N GLY A 67 5.54 -11.36 23.21
CA GLY A 67 6.74 -10.77 23.81
C GLY A 67 7.11 -9.40 23.28
N LEU A 68 6.19 -8.66 22.66
CA LEU A 68 6.43 -7.35 22.08
C LEU A 68 5.62 -6.25 22.78
N LYS A 69 6.16 -5.02 22.83
CA LYS A 69 5.43 -3.80 23.18
C LYS A 69 5.47 -2.86 22.00
N VAL A 70 4.33 -2.64 21.34
CA VAL A 70 4.24 -1.87 20.09
C VAL A 70 3.64 -0.49 20.31
N GLU A 71 4.32 0.53 19.77
CA GLU A 71 3.85 1.91 19.71
C GLU A 71 3.68 2.33 18.25
N VAL A 72 2.60 3.04 17.91
CA VAL A 72 2.35 3.60 16.57
C VAL A 72 2.33 5.12 16.66
N VAL A 73 3.27 5.76 15.96
CA VAL A 73 3.35 7.21 15.76
C VAL A 73 3.02 7.57 14.32
N ALA A 74 2.62 8.82 14.08
CA ALA A 74 2.27 9.29 12.74
C ALA A 74 2.76 10.71 12.50
N ALA A 75 3.09 11.00 11.22
CA ALA A 75 3.45 12.36 10.78
C ALA A 75 3.02 12.60 9.33
N ASP A 76 2.90 13.88 8.98
CA ASP A 76 2.55 14.36 7.66
C ASP A 76 3.82 14.77 6.89
N HIS A 77 4.10 14.11 5.76
CA HIS A 77 5.20 14.48 4.89
C HIS A 77 4.82 15.58 3.88
N GLN A 78 3.55 16.01 3.83
CA GLN A 78 3.05 17.09 2.99
C GLN A 78 3.38 16.92 1.49
N ASN A 79 3.55 15.68 1.04
CA ASN A 79 4.02 15.33 -0.32
C ASN A 79 5.40 15.91 -0.70
N LYS A 80 6.21 16.32 0.29
CA LYS A 80 7.53 16.94 0.11
C LYS A 80 8.65 15.99 0.54
N PRO A 81 9.58 15.62 -0.38
CA PRO A 81 10.67 14.71 -0.06
C PRO A 81 11.59 15.18 1.07
N ASP A 82 11.85 16.48 1.16
CA ASP A 82 12.69 17.09 2.20
C ASP A 82 12.01 17.02 3.58
N VAL A 83 10.71 17.27 3.67
CA VAL A 83 9.92 17.13 4.90
C VAL A 83 9.91 15.67 5.36
N GLY A 84 9.57 14.74 4.45
CA GLY A 84 9.58 13.31 4.75
C GLY A 84 10.95 12.81 5.20
N ALA A 85 12.02 13.24 4.51
CA ALA A 85 13.40 12.91 4.87
C ALA A 85 13.79 13.43 6.25
N SER A 86 13.42 14.67 6.57
CA SER A 86 13.69 15.27 7.89
C SER A 86 12.99 14.50 9.01
N ILE A 87 11.71 14.16 8.83
CA ILE A 87 10.94 13.38 9.80
C ILE A 87 11.54 12.00 9.99
N ALA A 88 11.88 11.28 8.90
CA ALA A 88 12.45 9.95 8.99
C ALA A 88 13.80 9.94 9.72
N ARG A 89 14.68 10.91 9.44
CA ARG A 89 15.97 11.05 10.17
C ARG A 89 15.74 11.33 11.66
N GLN A 90 14.85 12.24 12.00
CA GLN A 90 14.47 12.50 13.41
C GLN A 90 13.94 11.23 14.08
N TRP A 91 13.01 10.52 13.45
CA TRP A 91 12.43 9.32 13.98
C TRP A 91 13.45 8.21 14.22
N TYR A 92 14.39 8.01 13.30
CA TYR A 92 15.42 6.98 13.44
C TYR A 92 16.52 7.34 14.43
N ASP A 93 16.94 8.61 14.47
CA ASP A 93 18.09 9.05 15.25
C ASP A 93 17.73 9.43 16.69
N ARG A 94 16.49 9.89 16.94
CA ARG A 94 16.07 10.45 18.23
C ARG A 94 14.87 9.75 18.85
N ASP A 95 13.85 9.45 18.04
CA ASP A 95 12.55 9.02 18.55
C ASP A 95 12.44 7.51 18.65
N GLY A 96 13.44 6.76 18.15
CA GLY A 96 13.56 5.32 18.27
C GLY A 96 12.58 4.53 17.39
N VAL A 97 12.10 5.10 16.28
CA VAL A 97 11.26 4.38 15.31
C VAL A 97 12.08 3.27 14.64
N ASP A 98 11.53 2.08 14.56
CA ASP A 98 12.15 0.89 13.99
C ASP A 98 11.76 0.65 12.53
N ALA A 99 10.53 1.05 12.14
CA ALA A 99 10.03 0.89 10.79
C ALA A 99 9.12 2.04 10.38
N VAL A 100 9.21 2.45 9.09
CA VAL A 100 8.29 3.42 8.46
C VAL A 100 7.33 2.69 7.53
N PHE A 101 6.07 3.10 7.57
CA PHE A 101 4.97 2.53 6.80
C PHE A 101 4.27 3.57 5.94
N ASP A 102 3.57 3.11 4.90
CA ASP A 102 2.70 3.83 3.98
C ASP A 102 3.47 4.63 2.92
N VAL A 103 3.72 5.92 3.10
CA VAL A 103 4.45 6.86 2.23
C VAL A 103 3.88 6.92 0.80
N PRO A 104 2.69 7.51 0.58
CA PRO A 104 1.98 7.47 -0.70
C PRO A 104 2.66 8.23 -1.85
N THR A 105 3.51 9.20 -1.58
CA THR A 105 4.17 10.01 -2.61
C THR A 105 5.47 9.37 -3.05
N SER A 106 5.56 8.94 -4.32
CA SER A 106 6.71 8.16 -4.82
C SER A 106 8.05 8.84 -4.65
N SER A 107 8.13 10.17 -4.84
CA SER A 107 9.39 10.92 -4.62
C SER A 107 9.82 10.92 -3.15
N VAL A 108 8.86 10.98 -2.22
CA VAL A 108 9.11 10.81 -0.77
C VAL A 108 9.54 9.37 -0.48
N ALA A 109 8.81 8.38 -1.02
CA ALA A 109 9.10 6.96 -0.81
C ALA A 109 10.53 6.58 -1.26
N LEU A 110 10.98 7.10 -2.41
CA LEU A 110 12.35 6.89 -2.89
C LEU A 110 13.39 7.49 -1.93
N ALA A 111 13.15 8.69 -1.40
CA ALA A 111 14.04 9.31 -0.41
C ALA A 111 14.06 8.50 0.91
N ILE A 112 12.89 8.05 1.39
CA ILE A 112 12.77 7.23 2.60
C ILE A 112 13.49 5.89 2.43
N ALA A 113 13.39 5.24 1.28
CA ALA A 113 14.07 3.97 1.02
C ALA A 113 15.59 4.07 1.21
N GLN A 114 16.21 5.17 0.74
CA GLN A 114 17.65 5.39 0.91
C GLN A 114 18.01 5.68 2.37
N ILE A 115 17.27 6.56 3.05
CA ILE A 115 17.51 6.88 4.47
C ILE A 115 17.34 5.61 5.33
N THR A 116 16.34 4.81 5.05
CA THR A 116 16.07 3.56 5.78
C THR A 116 17.20 2.55 5.62
N LYS A 117 17.77 2.45 4.40
CA LYS A 117 18.97 1.65 4.14
C LYS A 117 20.18 2.18 4.92
N GLU A 118 20.43 3.50 4.88
CA GLU A 118 21.54 4.15 5.62
C GLU A 118 21.46 3.89 7.13
N LYS A 119 20.26 3.92 7.69
CA LYS A 119 20.01 3.77 9.13
C LYS A 119 19.76 2.31 9.55
N ASN A 120 19.81 1.37 8.63
CA ASN A 120 19.43 -0.03 8.82
C ASN A 120 18.10 -0.22 9.56
N LYS A 121 17.06 0.48 9.10
CA LYS A 121 15.69 0.38 9.57
C LYS A 121 14.83 -0.34 8.53
N ALA A 122 13.55 -0.61 8.82
CA ALA A 122 12.65 -1.22 7.84
C ALA A 122 11.75 -0.16 7.20
N PHE A 123 11.50 -0.29 5.89
CA PHE A 123 10.52 0.49 5.15
C PHE A 123 9.51 -0.43 4.47
N ILE A 124 8.25 -0.30 4.87
CA ILE A 124 7.15 -1.10 4.31
C ILE A 124 6.20 -0.13 3.58
N ASN A 125 6.39 -0.05 2.26
CA ASN A 125 5.65 0.87 1.41
C ASN A 125 4.32 0.26 0.99
N SER A 126 3.21 0.91 1.37
CA SER A 126 1.85 0.56 0.95
C SER A 126 1.24 1.58 0.02
N GLY A 127 1.63 2.85 0.13
CA GLY A 127 1.04 3.95 -0.60
C GLY A 127 1.79 4.40 -1.84
N GLY A 128 3.13 4.46 -1.82
CA GLY A 128 3.95 4.92 -2.96
C GLY A 128 3.95 3.92 -4.11
N GLY A 129 3.62 4.39 -5.31
CA GLY A 129 3.35 3.50 -6.45
C GLY A 129 4.52 3.19 -7.36
N THR A 130 5.60 3.98 -7.37
CA THR A 130 6.68 3.76 -8.37
C THR A 130 7.28 2.36 -8.30
N ALA A 131 7.28 1.65 -9.45
CA ALA A 131 7.93 0.34 -9.57
C ALA A 131 9.46 0.41 -9.39
N ASP A 132 10.05 1.59 -9.34
CA ASP A 132 11.49 1.78 -9.12
C ASP A 132 11.92 1.35 -7.71
N LEU A 133 11.02 1.33 -6.72
CA LEU A 133 11.28 0.81 -5.36
C LEU A 133 11.65 -0.68 -5.33
N THR A 134 11.25 -1.43 -6.35
CA THR A 134 11.62 -2.85 -6.57
C THR A 134 12.39 -3.03 -7.87
N GLY A 135 12.91 -1.93 -8.39
CA GLY A 135 13.75 -1.79 -9.57
C GLY A 135 15.09 -1.16 -9.23
N PRO A 136 15.51 -0.10 -9.94
CA PRO A 136 16.79 0.54 -9.73
C PRO A 136 17.04 1.05 -8.31
N ALA A 137 15.98 1.39 -7.58
CA ALA A 137 16.04 1.92 -6.21
C ALA A 137 15.76 0.86 -5.13
N CYS A 138 15.76 -0.43 -5.47
CA CYS A 138 15.53 -1.50 -4.49
C CYS A 138 16.61 -1.50 -3.40
N THR A 139 16.21 -1.81 -2.17
CA THR A 139 17.12 -1.92 -1.03
C THR A 139 16.80 -3.18 -0.22
N PRO A 140 17.76 -3.72 0.56
CA PRO A 140 17.49 -4.87 1.43
C PRO A 140 16.50 -4.54 2.55
N ASN A 141 16.28 -3.27 2.82
CA ASN A 141 15.44 -2.75 3.91
C ASN A 141 14.01 -2.40 3.48
N THR A 142 13.64 -2.58 2.20
CA THR A 142 12.35 -2.13 1.66
C THR A 142 11.49 -3.30 1.23
N VAL A 143 10.19 -3.24 1.60
CA VAL A 143 9.11 -4.06 1.05
C VAL A 143 8.10 -3.14 0.38
N HIS A 144 7.74 -3.44 -0.86
CA HIS A 144 6.69 -2.76 -1.61
C HIS A 144 5.44 -3.65 -1.64
N TRP A 145 4.39 -3.26 -0.86
CA TRP A 145 3.32 -4.18 -0.49
C TRP A 145 2.15 -4.22 -1.44
N THR A 146 1.50 -3.09 -1.67
CA THR A 146 0.12 -3.05 -2.17
C THR A 146 0.00 -3.17 -3.69
N TYR A 147 0.69 -2.34 -4.44
CA TYR A 147 0.64 -2.22 -5.90
C TYR A 147 1.91 -1.55 -6.40
N ASP A 148 2.09 -1.46 -7.72
CA ASP A 148 3.07 -0.59 -8.35
C ASP A 148 2.63 -0.14 -9.75
N THR A 149 3.37 0.80 -10.33
CA THR A 149 3.06 1.37 -11.65
C THR A 149 3.07 0.32 -12.77
N ALA A 150 3.88 -0.73 -12.65
CA ALA A 150 3.88 -1.83 -13.62
C ALA A 150 2.60 -2.68 -13.53
N ALA A 151 2.11 -2.95 -12.30
CA ALA A 151 0.86 -3.68 -12.12
C ALA A 151 -0.37 -2.89 -12.61
N LEU A 152 -0.39 -1.57 -12.38
CA LEU A 152 -1.44 -0.69 -12.91
C LEU A 152 -1.43 -0.67 -14.44
N ALA A 153 -0.26 -0.55 -15.05
CA ALA A 153 -0.08 -0.60 -16.51
C ALA A 153 -0.53 -1.95 -17.10
N ASN A 154 -0.15 -3.06 -16.46
CA ASN A 154 -0.54 -4.39 -16.90
C ASN A 154 -2.04 -4.64 -16.81
N GLY A 155 -2.72 -4.12 -15.79
CA GLY A 155 -4.17 -4.25 -15.65
C GLY A 155 -4.92 -3.29 -16.56
N THR A 156 -4.95 -2.01 -16.22
CA THR A 156 -5.74 -0.99 -16.94
C THR A 156 -5.25 -0.78 -18.37
N GLY A 157 -3.93 -0.72 -18.60
CA GLY A 157 -3.37 -0.53 -19.94
C GLY A 157 -3.77 -1.66 -20.90
N LYS A 158 -3.64 -2.92 -20.48
CA LYS A 158 -4.06 -4.07 -21.31
C LYS A 158 -5.58 -4.13 -21.51
N ALA A 159 -6.37 -3.78 -20.49
CA ALA A 159 -7.82 -3.76 -20.60
C ALA A 159 -8.29 -2.76 -21.67
N MET A 160 -7.76 -1.55 -21.67
CA MET A 160 -8.07 -0.52 -22.66
C MET A 160 -7.66 -0.95 -24.09
N LEU A 161 -6.51 -1.62 -24.24
CA LEU A 161 -6.07 -2.17 -25.52
C LEU A 161 -7.00 -3.28 -26.04
N LYS A 162 -7.46 -4.18 -25.15
CA LYS A 162 -8.46 -5.23 -25.49
C LYS A 162 -9.78 -4.61 -25.98
N ARG A 163 -10.17 -3.45 -25.47
CA ARG A 163 -11.36 -2.68 -25.92
C ARG A 163 -11.13 -1.85 -27.19
N GLY A 164 -9.96 -1.97 -27.82
CA GLY A 164 -9.66 -1.31 -29.09
C GLY A 164 -8.92 0.02 -29.00
N GLY A 165 -8.56 0.46 -27.78
CA GLY A 165 -7.82 1.70 -27.54
C GLY A 165 -6.35 1.61 -28.00
N LYS A 166 -6.09 1.81 -29.29
CA LYS A 166 -4.76 1.62 -29.90
C LYS A 166 -3.89 2.88 -29.91
N SER A 167 -4.46 4.07 -29.81
CA SER A 167 -3.70 5.34 -29.76
C SER A 167 -3.92 6.04 -28.44
N TRP A 168 -2.81 6.45 -27.79
CA TRP A 168 -2.80 6.99 -26.43
C TRP A 168 -2.17 8.38 -26.39
N TYR A 169 -2.77 9.25 -25.58
CA TYR A 169 -2.21 10.53 -25.17
C TYR A 169 -2.16 10.57 -23.64
N PHE A 170 -1.04 10.98 -23.05
CA PHE A 170 -0.92 11.03 -21.59
C PHE A 170 -1.08 12.42 -21.03
N ILE A 171 -1.81 12.55 -19.93
CA ILE A 171 -1.77 13.68 -19.00
C ILE A 171 -1.05 13.17 -17.74
N THR A 172 0.13 13.73 -17.45
CA THR A 172 1.05 13.12 -16.50
C THR A 172 1.48 14.13 -15.45
N ALA A 173 1.24 13.82 -14.18
CA ALA A 173 1.76 14.61 -13.07
C ALA A 173 3.29 14.61 -13.06
N ASP A 174 3.90 15.79 -13.04
CA ASP A 174 5.35 15.99 -13.23
C ASP A 174 6.13 15.71 -11.93
N TYR A 175 6.07 14.45 -11.47
CA TYR A 175 6.88 13.93 -10.37
C TYR A 175 7.10 12.41 -10.52
N ALA A 176 7.91 11.82 -9.65
CA ALA A 176 8.38 10.43 -9.77
C ALA A 176 7.28 9.39 -10.05
N PHE A 177 6.07 9.55 -9.48
CA PHE A 177 4.96 8.62 -9.72
C PHE A 177 4.41 8.75 -11.14
N GLY A 178 4.00 9.96 -11.56
CA GLY A 178 3.41 10.18 -12.87
C GLY A 178 4.36 9.75 -13.99
N LEU A 179 5.64 10.11 -13.86
CA LEU A 179 6.69 9.73 -14.82
C LEU A 179 6.87 8.20 -14.91
N ALA A 180 6.87 7.50 -13.75
CA ALA A 180 6.97 6.04 -13.73
C ALA A 180 5.73 5.37 -14.33
N LEU A 181 4.53 5.88 -14.00
CA LEU A 181 3.27 5.32 -14.47
C LEU A 181 3.11 5.49 -15.98
N GLU A 182 3.45 6.66 -16.51
CA GLU A 182 3.46 6.88 -17.97
C GLU A 182 4.47 5.96 -18.65
N ARG A 183 5.73 5.91 -18.15
CA ARG A 183 6.77 5.02 -18.69
C ARG A 183 6.29 3.57 -18.78
N ASP A 184 5.78 3.04 -17.66
CA ASP A 184 5.40 1.64 -17.55
C ASP A 184 4.14 1.35 -18.42
N THR A 185 3.17 2.28 -18.45
CA THR A 185 1.97 2.15 -19.29
C THR A 185 2.32 2.24 -20.78
N LYS A 186 3.19 3.19 -21.17
CA LYS A 186 3.69 3.30 -22.54
C LYS A 186 4.35 1.99 -23.01
N ALA A 187 5.22 1.40 -22.17
CA ALA A 187 5.86 0.13 -22.49
C ALA A 187 4.83 -0.99 -22.72
N VAL A 188 3.79 -1.08 -21.89
CA VAL A 188 2.71 -2.05 -22.06
C VAL A 188 1.92 -1.79 -23.32
N VAL A 189 1.58 -0.52 -23.60
CA VAL A 189 0.83 -0.12 -24.80
C VAL A 189 1.60 -0.50 -26.07
N GLU A 190 2.86 -0.13 -26.17
CA GLU A 190 3.71 -0.38 -27.34
C GLU A 190 3.98 -1.89 -27.53
N LYS A 191 4.29 -2.63 -26.46
CA LYS A 191 4.48 -4.10 -26.49
C LYS A 191 3.26 -4.85 -26.99
N ASN A 192 2.05 -4.30 -26.80
CA ASN A 192 0.78 -4.91 -27.20
C ASN A 192 0.17 -4.28 -28.48
N GLY A 193 0.98 -3.61 -29.30
CA GLY A 193 0.60 -3.10 -30.62
C GLY A 193 -0.23 -1.82 -30.62
N GLY A 194 -0.26 -1.09 -29.50
CA GLY A 194 -0.74 0.28 -29.45
C GLY A 194 0.39 1.28 -29.76
N LYS A 195 0.05 2.56 -29.79
CA LYS A 195 1.01 3.67 -29.98
C LYS A 195 0.69 4.82 -29.05
N VAL A 196 1.72 5.50 -28.59
CA VAL A 196 1.59 6.79 -27.89
C VAL A 196 1.78 7.90 -28.91
N VAL A 197 0.76 8.76 -29.04
CA VAL A 197 0.76 9.85 -30.03
C VAL A 197 1.20 11.19 -29.42
N GLY A 198 1.30 11.28 -28.10
CA GLY A 198 1.75 12.47 -27.40
C GLY A 198 1.48 12.41 -25.91
N GLY A 199 1.77 13.49 -25.22
CA GLY A 199 1.51 13.66 -23.81
C GLY A 199 1.87 15.06 -23.33
N VAL A 200 1.36 15.43 -22.17
CA VAL A 200 1.63 16.71 -21.50
C VAL A 200 1.92 16.49 -20.02
N ARG A 201 2.79 17.30 -19.46
CA ARG A 201 3.12 17.33 -18.04
C ARG A 201 2.26 18.35 -17.32
N THR A 202 1.75 17.98 -16.16
CA THR A 202 1.01 18.88 -15.26
C THR A 202 1.83 19.14 -14.00
N PRO A 203 1.79 20.35 -13.43
CA PRO A 203 2.31 20.57 -12.09
C PRO A 203 1.71 19.56 -11.08
N PHE A 204 2.39 19.33 -9.98
CA PHE A 204 1.89 18.51 -8.86
C PHE A 204 2.02 19.28 -7.55
N PRO A 205 0.92 19.47 -6.79
CA PRO A 205 -0.48 19.18 -7.17
C PRO A 205 -1.04 20.17 -8.20
N ASN A 206 -2.13 19.79 -8.90
CA ASN A 206 -2.79 20.65 -9.89
C ASN A 206 -4.32 20.61 -9.76
N PRO A 207 -4.99 21.74 -9.51
CA PRO A 207 -6.45 21.79 -9.42
C PRO A 207 -7.15 22.01 -10.77
N ASP A 208 -6.44 22.49 -11.80
CA ASP A 208 -7.01 22.86 -13.10
C ASP A 208 -6.37 22.11 -14.26
N PHE A 209 -7.16 21.23 -14.87
CA PHE A 209 -6.75 20.40 -16.01
C PHE A 209 -7.28 20.87 -17.36
N SER A 210 -8.00 22.00 -17.40
CA SER A 210 -8.73 22.48 -18.58
C SER A 210 -7.86 22.57 -19.84
N SER A 211 -6.72 23.25 -19.76
CA SER A 211 -5.80 23.40 -20.90
C SER A 211 -5.15 22.09 -21.33
N PHE A 212 -4.88 21.19 -20.39
CA PHE A 212 -4.28 19.89 -20.65
C PHE A 212 -5.28 18.94 -21.31
N LEU A 213 -6.53 18.96 -20.87
CA LEU A 213 -7.63 18.20 -21.46
C LEU A 213 -7.95 18.65 -22.89
N LEU A 214 -7.93 19.95 -23.16
CA LEU A 214 -8.09 20.47 -24.53
C LEU A 214 -6.97 19.98 -25.47
N GLN A 215 -5.72 19.95 -25.00
CA GLN A 215 -4.60 19.39 -25.76
C GLN A 215 -4.79 17.88 -26.01
N ALA A 216 -5.21 17.13 -25.00
CA ALA A 216 -5.50 15.71 -25.12
C ALA A 216 -6.66 15.46 -26.11
N GLN A 217 -7.72 16.25 -26.04
CA GLN A 217 -8.84 16.18 -26.99
C GLN A 217 -8.40 16.46 -28.42
N ALA A 218 -7.62 17.51 -28.64
CA ALA A 218 -7.09 17.89 -29.94
C ALA A 218 -6.12 16.86 -30.53
N SER A 219 -5.50 15.99 -29.72
CA SER A 219 -4.61 14.93 -30.18
C SER A 219 -5.30 13.86 -31.04
N GLY A 220 -6.63 13.72 -30.92
CA GLY A 220 -7.40 12.66 -31.57
C GLY A 220 -7.05 11.24 -31.09
N ALA A 221 -6.34 11.08 -29.97
CA ALA A 221 -6.05 9.78 -29.39
C ALA A 221 -7.34 9.07 -28.97
N GLN A 222 -7.39 7.75 -29.14
CA GLN A 222 -8.54 6.96 -28.68
C GLN A 222 -8.63 6.87 -27.15
N VAL A 223 -7.48 6.93 -26.46
CA VAL A 223 -7.38 6.85 -25.01
C VAL A 223 -6.56 8.01 -24.48
N ILE A 224 -7.11 8.68 -23.48
CA ILE A 224 -6.38 9.63 -22.63
C ILE A 224 -6.00 8.89 -21.36
N GLY A 225 -4.69 8.65 -21.19
CA GLY A 225 -4.13 8.01 -20.00
C GLY A 225 -3.84 9.05 -18.93
N LEU A 226 -4.55 8.99 -17.81
CA LEU A 226 -4.32 9.86 -16.66
C LEU A 226 -3.24 9.22 -15.78
N ALA A 227 -2.01 9.69 -15.94
CA ALA A 227 -0.86 9.26 -15.12
C ALA A 227 -0.71 10.19 -13.91
N ASP A 228 -1.76 10.24 -13.11
CA ASP A 228 -1.92 10.98 -11.87
C ASP A 228 -2.71 10.15 -10.83
N ALA A 229 -3.07 10.73 -9.68
CA ALA A 229 -3.82 10.04 -8.64
C ALA A 229 -4.42 11.03 -7.61
N GLY A 230 -5.32 10.52 -6.76
CA GLY A 230 -5.93 11.28 -5.68
C GLY A 230 -6.77 12.45 -6.19
N LEU A 231 -6.73 13.59 -5.51
CA LEU A 231 -7.51 14.76 -5.91
C LEU A 231 -7.18 15.28 -7.31
N ASP A 232 -5.93 15.12 -7.78
CA ASP A 232 -5.55 15.52 -9.15
C ASP A 232 -6.28 14.66 -10.18
N ALA A 233 -6.28 13.31 -10.01
CA ALA A 233 -7.03 12.41 -10.87
C ALA A 233 -8.54 12.69 -10.82
N ALA A 234 -9.09 12.91 -9.63
CA ALA A 234 -10.50 13.25 -9.48
C ALA A 234 -10.86 14.57 -10.22
N ASN A 235 -10.04 15.62 -10.08
CA ASN A 235 -10.24 16.88 -10.79
C ASN A 235 -10.14 16.70 -12.31
N ALA A 236 -9.15 15.94 -12.80
CA ALA A 236 -9.00 15.66 -14.23
C ALA A 236 -10.22 14.91 -14.79
N ILE A 237 -10.72 13.89 -14.08
CA ILE A 237 -11.90 13.13 -14.50
C ILE A 237 -13.16 13.98 -14.50
N LYS A 238 -13.37 14.80 -13.44
CA LYS A 238 -14.51 15.71 -13.36
C LYS A 238 -14.52 16.71 -14.52
N GLN A 239 -13.40 17.38 -14.78
CA GLN A 239 -13.28 18.36 -15.87
C GLN A 239 -13.37 17.68 -17.25
N ALA A 240 -12.84 16.46 -17.42
CA ALA A 240 -13.02 15.68 -18.64
C ALA A 240 -14.49 15.33 -18.90
N HIS A 241 -15.27 15.08 -17.86
CA HIS A 241 -16.72 14.88 -17.97
C HIS A 241 -17.42 16.18 -18.39
N GLU A 242 -17.09 17.31 -17.77
CA GLU A 242 -17.63 18.64 -18.10
C GLU A 242 -17.33 19.06 -19.55
N PHE A 243 -16.16 18.69 -20.07
CA PHE A 243 -15.76 18.96 -21.47
C PHE A 243 -16.31 17.95 -22.47
N GLY A 244 -17.04 16.94 -22.04
CA GLY A 244 -17.63 15.94 -22.91
C GLY A 244 -16.59 15.06 -23.63
N ILE A 245 -15.43 14.81 -23.04
CA ILE A 245 -14.33 14.03 -23.65
C ILE A 245 -14.83 12.66 -24.11
N ARG A 246 -15.57 11.96 -23.25
CA ARG A 246 -16.11 10.62 -23.57
C ARG A 246 -17.21 10.66 -24.61
N GLN A 247 -18.06 11.67 -24.58
CA GLN A 247 -19.09 11.91 -25.60
C GLN A 247 -18.48 12.24 -26.97
N GLY A 248 -17.29 12.84 -26.97
CA GLY A 248 -16.47 13.08 -28.17
C GLY A 248 -15.79 11.82 -28.72
N GLY A 249 -15.96 10.65 -28.08
CA GLY A 249 -15.45 9.36 -28.55
C GLY A 249 -14.07 8.94 -28.00
N GLN A 250 -13.46 9.74 -27.14
CA GLN A 250 -12.22 9.38 -26.45
C GLN A 250 -12.51 8.69 -25.11
N SER A 251 -11.77 7.63 -24.80
CA SER A 251 -11.86 6.95 -23.52
C SER A 251 -10.88 7.54 -22.53
N LEU A 252 -11.25 7.54 -21.22
CA LEU A 252 -10.34 7.85 -20.12
C LEU A 252 -9.84 6.56 -19.49
N ALA A 253 -8.53 6.44 -19.33
CA ALA A 253 -7.90 5.41 -18.53
C ALA A 253 -7.45 6.05 -17.19
N ALA A 254 -8.22 5.81 -16.12
CA ALA A 254 -7.83 6.21 -14.77
C ALA A 254 -6.78 5.21 -14.26
N LEU A 255 -5.49 5.51 -14.52
CA LEU A 255 -4.42 4.55 -14.25
C LEU A 255 -4.22 4.27 -12.77
N LEU A 256 -4.54 5.24 -11.89
CA LEU A 256 -4.66 5.02 -10.44
C LEU A 256 -5.79 5.87 -9.87
N ILE A 257 -6.75 5.23 -9.25
CA ILE A 257 -7.84 5.90 -8.53
C ILE A 257 -8.24 5.08 -7.30
N ALA A 258 -8.55 5.75 -6.20
CA ALA A 258 -9.00 5.12 -4.98
C ALA A 258 -10.53 5.16 -4.87
N ILE A 259 -11.08 4.33 -3.96
CA ILE A 259 -12.54 4.31 -3.73
C ILE A 259 -13.05 5.65 -3.20
N THR A 260 -12.24 6.36 -2.41
CA THR A 260 -12.54 7.70 -1.90
C THR A 260 -12.66 8.72 -3.01
N ASP A 261 -11.84 8.59 -4.08
CA ASP A 261 -11.90 9.48 -5.24
C ASP A 261 -13.18 9.23 -6.05
N ILE A 262 -13.54 7.96 -6.31
CA ILE A 262 -14.80 7.60 -6.97
C ILE A 262 -16.01 8.04 -6.13
N HIS A 263 -15.94 7.89 -4.81
CA HIS A 263 -17.00 8.36 -3.90
C HIS A 263 -17.18 9.89 -4.01
N SER A 264 -16.09 10.65 -4.02
CA SER A 264 -16.13 12.10 -4.12
C SER A 264 -16.62 12.62 -5.48
N LEU A 265 -16.29 11.90 -6.57
CA LEU A 265 -16.77 12.20 -7.92
C LEU A 265 -18.27 11.92 -8.07
N GLY A 266 -18.77 10.90 -7.37
CA GLY A 266 -20.08 10.33 -7.61
C GLY A 266 -20.15 9.48 -8.88
N LEU A 267 -21.09 8.53 -8.89
CA LEU A 267 -21.22 7.57 -9.99
C LEU A 267 -21.68 8.19 -11.30
N GLU A 268 -22.40 9.32 -11.27
CA GLU A 268 -22.78 10.06 -12.50
C GLU A 268 -21.56 10.44 -13.34
N VAL A 269 -20.48 10.85 -12.70
CA VAL A 269 -19.22 11.24 -13.35
C VAL A 269 -18.32 10.04 -13.60
N ALA A 270 -18.22 9.13 -12.62
CA ALA A 270 -17.23 8.05 -12.63
C ALA A 270 -17.66 6.80 -13.40
N GLN A 271 -18.97 6.59 -13.68
CA GLN A 271 -19.46 5.36 -14.30
C GLN A 271 -18.69 4.94 -15.56
N GLY A 272 -18.40 3.63 -15.63
CA GLY A 272 -17.70 3.05 -16.77
C GLY A 272 -16.21 3.42 -16.87
N LEU A 273 -15.59 3.99 -15.83
CA LEU A 273 -14.14 4.11 -15.72
C LEU A 273 -13.55 2.75 -15.37
N ASP A 274 -12.58 2.30 -16.16
CA ASP A 274 -11.78 1.11 -15.86
C ASP A 274 -10.53 1.50 -15.09
N PHE A 275 -10.21 0.73 -14.06
CA PHE A 275 -9.00 0.90 -13.26
C PHE A 275 -8.59 -0.40 -12.56
N THR A 276 -7.33 -0.46 -12.13
CA THR A 276 -6.77 -1.63 -11.46
C THR A 276 -6.49 -1.31 -10.00
N ALA A 277 -6.92 -2.18 -9.10
CA ALA A 277 -6.62 -2.10 -7.69
C ALA A 277 -6.36 -3.48 -7.08
N SER A 278 -5.75 -3.52 -5.91
CA SER A 278 -5.41 -4.76 -5.20
C SER A 278 -6.44 -5.17 -4.16
N PHE A 279 -7.41 -4.31 -3.88
CA PHE A 279 -8.38 -4.49 -2.81
C PHE A 279 -9.67 -3.71 -3.11
N TYR A 280 -10.77 -4.30 -2.70
CA TYR A 280 -12.07 -3.64 -2.57
C TYR A 280 -12.77 -4.15 -1.30
N TRP A 281 -13.44 -3.28 -0.58
CA TRP A 281 -14.02 -3.61 0.73
C TRP A 281 -15.06 -4.74 0.66
N ASP A 282 -15.78 -4.87 -0.45
CA ASP A 282 -16.82 -5.90 -0.69
C ASP A 282 -16.34 -7.03 -1.61
N LEU A 283 -15.08 -7.43 -1.52
CA LEU A 283 -14.52 -8.46 -2.39
C LEU A 283 -14.73 -9.88 -1.83
N THR A 284 -14.51 -10.05 -0.54
CA THR A 284 -14.57 -11.33 0.17
C THR A 284 -15.17 -11.14 1.58
N ASP A 285 -15.47 -12.23 2.28
CA ASP A 285 -15.90 -12.14 3.69
C ASP A 285 -14.83 -11.49 4.57
N GLY A 286 -13.55 -11.76 4.30
CA GLY A 286 -12.43 -11.15 5.03
C GLY A 286 -12.35 -9.65 4.82
N THR A 287 -12.51 -9.17 3.57
CA THR A 287 -12.48 -7.73 3.28
C THR A 287 -13.71 -7.01 3.86
N ARG A 288 -14.88 -7.63 3.83
CA ARG A 288 -16.11 -7.11 4.47
C ARG A 288 -15.95 -6.99 5.98
N ALA A 289 -15.48 -8.04 6.65
CA ALA A 289 -15.26 -8.03 8.10
C ALA A 289 -14.24 -6.97 8.54
N PHE A 290 -13.17 -6.78 7.76
CA PHE A 290 -12.22 -5.69 7.99
C PHE A 290 -12.88 -4.33 7.81
N ALA A 291 -13.62 -4.13 6.72
CA ALA A 291 -14.29 -2.86 6.42
C ALA A 291 -15.32 -2.45 7.48
N GLU A 292 -16.10 -3.40 8.01
CA GLU A 292 -17.04 -3.14 9.12
C GLU A 292 -16.31 -2.67 10.39
N ARG A 293 -15.18 -3.26 10.71
CA ARG A 293 -14.36 -2.87 11.87
C ARG A 293 -13.67 -1.53 11.66
N PHE A 294 -13.21 -1.27 10.44
CA PHE A 294 -12.62 0.00 10.04
C PHE A 294 -13.64 1.14 10.14
N GLU A 295 -14.85 0.95 9.63
CA GLU A 295 -15.93 1.93 9.65
C GLU A 295 -16.35 2.32 11.08
N LYS A 296 -16.29 1.40 12.05
CA LYS A 296 -16.51 1.73 13.47
C LYS A 296 -15.48 2.72 14.02
N ARG A 297 -14.29 2.81 13.44
CA ARG A 297 -13.21 3.72 13.83
C ARG A 297 -13.12 4.96 12.94
N MET A 298 -13.65 4.84 11.72
CA MET A 298 -13.72 5.88 10.70
C MET A 298 -15.16 5.99 10.19
N PRO A 299 -16.11 6.55 10.99
CA PRO A 299 -17.53 6.55 10.65
C PRO A 299 -17.82 7.14 9.28
N GLY A 300 -18.66 6.45 8.50
CA GLY A 300 -19.05 6.85 7.15
C GLY A 300 -17.96 6.61 6.09
N ARG A 301 -16.90 5.81 6.38
CA ARG A 301 -15.80 5.54 5.45
C ARG A 301 -15.54 4.06 5.26
N LYS A 302 -15.22 3.67 4.03
CA LYS A 302 -14.70 2.34 3.70
C LYS A 302 -13.19 2.41 3.45
N PRO A 303 -12.45 1.35 3.83
CA PRO A 303 -11.00 1.33 3.66
C PRO A 303 -10.60 1.29 2.18
N THR A 304 -9.51 1.99 1.87
CA THR A 304 -8.84 1.94 0.57
C THR A 304 -7.87 0.75 0.48
N SER A 305 -7.35 0.49 -0.72
CA SER A 305 -6.28 -0.50 -0.93
C SER A 305 -5.00 -0.14 -0.17
N TYR A 306 -4.69 1.14 0.01
CA TYR A 306 -3.51 1.60 0.76
C TYR A 306 -3.65 1.27 2.25
N GLN A 307 -4.78 1.62 2.84
CA GLN A 307 -5.11 1.37 4.24
C GLN A 307 -5.17 -0.14 4.55
N ALA A 308 -5.77 -0.93 3.64
CA ALA A 308 -5.74 -2.39 3.71
C ALA A 308 -4.30 -2.93 3.63
N GLY A 309 -3.47 -2.33 2.76
CA GLY A 309 -2.05 -2.65 2.65
C GLY A 309 -1.27 -2.36 3.93
N VAL A 310 -1.52 -1.22 4.58
CA VAL A 310 -0.91 -0.90 5.88
C VAL A 310 -1.29 -1.92 6.94
N TYR A 311 -2.57 -2.30 7.04
CA TYR A 311 -3.02 -3.32 7.99
C TYR A 311 -2.30 -4.66 7.77
N ALA A 312 -2.36 -5.20 6.55
CA ALA A 312 -1.80 -6.51 6.24
C ALA A 312 -0.27 -6.54 6.39
N SER A 313 0.41 -5.49 5.93
CA SER A 313 1.86 -5.39 6.02
C SER A 313 2.36 -5.20 7.46
N THR A 314 1.61 -4.47 8.30
CA THR A 314 1.91 -4.34 9.73
C THR A 314 1.82 -5.69 10.44
N LEU A 315 0.77 -6.47 10.18
CA LEU A 315 0.66 -7.84 10.73
C LEU A 315 1.85 -8.71 10.34
N HIS A 316 2.27 -8.67 9.07
CA HIS A 316 3.37 -9.48 8.58
C HIS A 316 4.73 -9.02 9.14
N TYR A 317 4.95 -7.70 9.26
CA TYR A 317 6.13 -7.12 9.91
C TYR A 317 6.22 -7.56 11.37
N LEU A 318 5.13 -7.48 12.13
CA LEU A 318 5.12 -7.89 13.55
C LEU A 318 5.38 -9.38 13.72
N LYS A 319 4.89 -10.24 12.80
CA LYS A 319 5.25 -11.68 12.79
C LYS A 319 6.77 -11.87 12.63
N ALA A 320 7.41 -11.11 11.74
CA ALA A 320 8.86 -11.18 11.53
C ALA A 320 9.64 -10.70 12.75
N VAL A 321 9.23 -9.58 13.36
CA VAL A 321 9.84 -9.04 14.57
C VAL A 321 9.71 -10.02 15.74
N ALA A 322 8.53 -10.63 15.93
CA ALA A 322 8.31 -11.63 16.97
C ALA A 322 9.19 -12.86 16.77
N ALA A 323 9.33 -13.34 15.52
CA ALA A 323 10.21 -14.47 15.21
C ALA A 323 11.70 -14.19 15.47
N LEU A 324 12.13 -12.95 15.33
CA LEU A 324 13.51 -12.51 15.57
C LEU A 324 13.75 -12.02 17.02
N HIS A 325 12.69 -11.80 17.79
CA HIS A 325 12.73 -11.12 19.09
C HIS A 325 13.50 -9.78 19.04
N SER A 326 13.47 -9.08 17.92
CA SER A 326 14.16 -7.80 17.69
C SER A 326 13.59 -7.06 16.49
N ALA A 327 13.49 -5.73 16.60
CA ALA A 327 13.19 -4.81 15.48
C ALA A 327 14.41 -3.96 15.08
N LYS A 328 15.59 -4.16 15.72
CA LYS A 328 16.72 -3.22 15.62
C LYS A 328 17.51 -3.34 14.31
N ASP A 329 17.57 -4.52 13.72
CA ASP A 329 18.19 -4.76 12.41
C ASP A 329 17.10 -4.82 11.33
N GLY A 330 16.87 -3.69 10.65
CA GLY A 330 15.81 -3.58 9.67
C GLY A 330 16.02 -4.49 8.45
N ALA A 331 17.27 -4.70 8.01
CA ALA A 331 17.57 -5.61 6.92
C ALA A 331 17.26 -7.07 7.31
N ALA A 332 17.59 -7.48 8.54
CA ALA A 332 17.25 -8.81 9.04
C ALA A 332 15.74 -9.01 9.16
N VAL A 333 14.99 -8.00 9.64
CA VAL A 333 13.53 -8.05 9.70
C VAL A 333 12.92 -8.19 8.31
N VAL A 334 13.37 -7.39 7.34
CA VAL A 334 12.88 -7.48 5.95
C VAL A 334 13.26 -8.83 5.31
N ALA A 335 14.47 -9.35 5.58
CA ALA A 335 14.86 -10.69 5.14
C ALA A 335 13.92 -11.75 5.72
N LYS A 336 13.58 -11.65 7.02
CA LYS A 336 12.62 -12.55 7.67
C LYS A 336 11.22 -12.43 7.08
N MET A 337 10.77 -11.22 6.77
CA MET A 337 9.50 -11.02 6.05
C MET A 337 9.46 -11.73 4.70
N LYS A 338 10.60 -11.74 3.96
CA LYS A 338 10.72 -12.42 2.65
C LYS A 338 10.75 -13.95 2.77
N GLU A 339 11.28 -14.50 3.86
CA GLU A 339 11.29 -15.95 4.13
C GLU A 339 9.90 -16.51 4.43
N MET A 340 9.04 -15.70 5.04
CA MET A 340 7.71 -16.14 5.45
C MET A 340 6.69 -15.93 4.33
N PRO A 341 5.83 -16.92 4.03
CA PRO A 341 4.70 -16.69 3.14
C PRO A 341 3.74 -15.66 3.76
N THR A 342 3.19 -14.78 2.92
CA THR A 342 2.11 -13.90 3.36
C THR A 342 0.79 -14.65 3.27
N ASP A 343 -0.02 -14.56 4.31
CA ASP A 343 -1.40 -15.07 4.33
C ASP A 343 -2.21 -14.17 5.25
N ASP A 344 -3.12 -13.42 4.66
CA ASP A 344 -3.96 -12.46 5.37
C ASP A 344 -5.36 -12.37 4.74
N PRO A 345 -6.39 -11.94 5.48
CA PRO A 345 -7.77 -11.96 5.01
C PRO A 345 -8.08 -10.96 3.90
N LEU A 346 -7.14 -10.02 3.58
CA LEU A 346 -7.37 -8.92 2.64
C LEU A 346 -6.77 -9.18 1.26
N PHE A 347 -5.56 -9.78 1.21
CA PHE A 347 -4.81 -10.05 -0.01
C PHE A 347 -4.58 -11.55 -0.25
N GLY A 348 -5.02 -12.40 0.69
CA GLY A 348 -4.85 -13.84 0.61
C GLY A 348 -3.40 -14.29 0.69
N LYS A 349 -3.13 -15.47 0.11
CA LYS A 349 -1.79 -16.06 0.07
C LYS A 349 -0.91 -15.34 -0.94
N GLY A 350 0.37 -15.18 -0.59
CA GLY A 350 1.36 -14.56 -1.46
C GLY A 350 2.78 -14.72 -0.91
N THR A 351 3.71 -14.08 -1.58
CA THR A 351 5.13 -14.07 -1.21
C THR A 351 5.74 -12.69 -1.41
N ILE A 352 6.83 -12.40 -0.73
CA ILE A 352 7.65 -11.22 -1.00
C ILE A 352 8.90 -11.68 -1.75
N ARG A 353 9.07 -11.18 -2.97
CA ARG A 353 10.21 -11.53 -3.83
C ARG A 353 11.53 -10.96 -3.28
N PRO A 354 12.70 -11.48 -3.73
CA PRO A 354 14.01 -10.93 -3.36
C PRO A 354 14.18 -9.44 -3.63
N ASP A 355 13.55 -8.89 -4.69
CA ASP A 355 13.54 -7.46 -5.02
C ASP A 355 12.66 -6.61 -4.08
N GLY A 356 11.96 -7.24 -3.13
CA GLY A 356 11.08 -6.58 -2.16
C GLY A 356 9.62 -6.45 -2.59
N ARG A 357 9.23 -6.88 -3.79
CA ARG A 357 7.83 -6.82 -4.24
C ARG A 357 7.00 -7.94 -3.61
N LYS A 358 5.94 -7.58 -2.87
CA LYS A 358 4.92 -8.55 -2.48
C LYS A 358 4.07 -8.93 -3.69
N ILE A 359 3.89 -10.22 -3.92
CA ILE A 359 3.12 -10.79 -5.03
C ILE A 359 1.77 -11.30 -4.52
N HIS A 360 0.71 -10.88 -5.16
CA HIS A 360 -0.68 -11.25 -4.92
C HIS A 360 -1.54 -10.92 -6.15
N PRO A 361 -2.75 -11.46 -6.30
CA PRO A 361 -3.66 -11.07 -7.38
C PRO A 361 -3.98 -9.57 -7.36
N MET A 362 -4.19 -8.99 -8.54
CA MET A 362 -4.79 -7.68 -8.73
C MET A 362 -6.17 -7.84 -9.37
N TYR A 363 -6.96 -6.78 -9.37
CA TYR A 363 -8.31 -6.81 -9.92
C TYR A 363 -8.50 -5.66 -10.88
N LEU A 364 -9.07 -5.95 -12.05
CA LEU A 364 -9.62 -4.93 -12.92
C LEU A 364 -11.05 -4.65 -12.47
N PHE A 365 -11.32 -3.40 -12.19
CA PHE A 365 -12.64 -2.89 -11.83
C PHE A 365 -13.19 -1.94 -12.89
N GLU A 366 -14.50 -1.81 -12.89
CA GLU A 366 -15.23 -0.72 -13.53
C GLU A 366 -16.03 0.02 -12.45
N ALA A 367 -16.02 1.34 -12.50
CA ALA A 367 -16.94 2.13 -11.69
C ALA A 367 -18.38 1.90 -12.15
N LYS A 368 -19.27 1.53 -11.21
CA LYS A 368 -20.67 1.22 -11.48
C LYS A 368 -21.42 2.42 -12.07
N ALA A 369 -22.47 2.14 -12.85
CA ALA A 369 -23.51 3.12 -13.12
C ALA A 369 -24.34 3.35 -11.84
N PRO A 370 -24.97 4.53 -11.66
CA PRO A 370 -25.85 4.79 -10.50
C PRO A 370 -26.93 3.72 -10.30
N SER A 371 -27.48 3.18 -11.39
CA SER A 371 -28.52 2.13 -11.35
C SER A 371 -28.02 0.76 -10.90
N GLU A 372 -26.70 0.51 -10.92
CA GLU A 372 -26.06 -0.75 -10.50
C GLU A 372 -25.68 -0.72 -9.01
N SER A 373 -25.59 0.47 -8.40
CA SER A 373 -25.18 0.66 -7.01
C SER A 373 -26.32 0.35 -6.05
N LYS A 374 -26.04 -0.38 -4.97
CA LYS A 374 -26.98 -0.76 -3.91
C LYS A 374 -26.76 0.05 -2.61
N GLY A 375 -25.85 0.99 -2.60
CA GLY A 375 -25.51 1.81 -1.44
C GLY A 375 -24.35 2.75 -1.67
N GLU A 376 -24.14 3.66 -0.73
CA GLU A 376 -23.18 4.77 -0.82
C GLU A 376 -21.77 4.35 -1.24
N TRP A 377 -21.27 3.21 -0.76
CA TRP A 377 -19.93 2.70 -1.03
C TRP A 377 -19.92 1.49 -1.98
N ASP A 378 -21.05 1.11 -2.55
CA ASP A 378 -21.11 0.03 -3.56
C ASP A 378 -20.80 0.59 -4.95
N LEU A 379 -19.51 0.91 -5.17
CA LEU A 379 -19.05 1.71 -6.28
C LEU A 379 -18.36 0.92 -7.40
N TYR A 380 -17.91 -0.32 -7.11
CA TYR A 380 -17.07 -1.08 -8.03
C TYR A 380 -17.76 -2.36 -8.52
N LYS A 381 -17.51 -2.66 -9.78
CA LYS A 381 -17.82 -3.94 -10.41
C LYS A 381 -16.50 -4.63 -10.78
N VAL A 382 -16.29 -5.86 -10.31
CA VAL A 382 -15.13 -6.67 -10.69
C VAL A 382 -15.30 -7.15 -12.13
N LEU A 383 -14.37 -6.82 -13.01
CA LEU A 383 -14.34 -7.29 -14.40
C LEU A 383 -13.43 -8.52 -14.57
N GLU A 384 -12.26 -8.49 -13.94
CA GLU A 384 -11.26 -9.55 -14.07
C GLU A 384 -10.42 -9.66 -12.79
N THR A 385 -10.11 -10.89 -12.38
CA THR A 385 -9.04 -11.15 -11.41
C THR A 385 -7.76 -11.40 -12.20
N ILE A 386 -6.75 -10.57 -12.01
CA ILE A 386 -5.48 -10.65 -12.71
C ILE A 386 -4.51 -11.46 -11.83
N PRO A 387 -4.09 -12.66 -12.25
CA PRO A 387 -3.13 -13.45 -11.50
C PRO A 387 -1.84 -12.67 -11.20
N ALA A 388 -1.22 -12.96 -10.08
CA ALA A 388 -0.05 -12.21 -9.59
C ALA A 388 1.10 -12.15 -10.62
N GLU A 389 1.37 -13.26 -11.30
CA GLU A 389 2.40 -13.38 -12.33
C GLU A 389 2.11 -12.58 -13.60
N GLN A 390 0.85 -12.20 -13.82
CA GLN A 390 0.42 -11.36 -14.95
C GLN A 390 0.30 -9.88 -14.55
N ALA A 391 0.07 -9.62 -13.27
CA ALA A 391 -0.07 -8.28 -12.72
C ALA A 391 1.30 -7.60 -12.60
N PHE A 392 2.23 -8.23 -11.90
CA PHE A 392 3.54 -7.64 -11.64
C PHE A 392 4.54 -7.99 -12.74
N ARG A 393 5.44 -7.04 -13.05
CA ARG A 393 6.51 -7.30 -14.04
C ARG A 393 7.41 -8.46 -13.56
N PRO A 394 8.01 -9.22 -14.47
CA PRO A 394 9.04 -10.19 -14.13
C PRO A 394 10.18 -9.52 -13.34
N MET A 395 10.72 -10.19 -12.33
CA MET A 395 11.82 -9.66 -11.51
C MET A 395 13.05 -9.30 -12.33
N SER A 396 13.34 -10.10 -13.38
CA SER A 396 14.46 -9.87 -14.32
C SER A 396 14.31 -8.58 -15.15
N GLU A 397 13.09 -8.07 -15.32
CA GLU A 397 12.82 -6.84 -16.06
C GLU A 397 12.87 -5.59 -15.15
N GLY A 398 12.99 -5.79 -13.83
CA GLY A 398 12.92 -4.72 -12.83
C GLY A 398 14.17 -3.85 -12.73
N GLY A 399 15.35 -4.39 -13.09
CA GLY A 399 16.61 -3.67 -12.96
C GLY A 399 17.09 -3.48 -11.51
N CYS A 400 16.62 -4.30 -10.57
CA CYS A 400 17.08 -4.27 -9.18
C CYS A 400 18.48 -4.87 -9.06
N PRO A 401 19.48 -4.09 -8.54
CA PRO A 401 20.86 -4.59 -8.42
C PRO A 401 21.01 -5.81 -7.50
N MET A 402 20.14 -5.96 -6.50
CA MET A 402 20.21 -7.08 -5.54
C MET A 402 19.88 -8.43 -6.18
N VAL A 403 19.20 -8.45 -7.31
CA VAL A 403 18.78 -9.68 -8.00
C VAL A 403 19.45 -9.85 -9.35
N ALA A 404 20.45 -9.01 -9.66
CA ALA A 404 21.23 -9.13 -10.87
C ALA A 404 21.92 -10.51 -10.92
N GLY A 405 21.63 -11.31 -11.96
CA GLY A 405 22.12 -12.68 -12.11
C GLY A 405 21.27 -13.78 -11.45
N MET A 406 20.18 -13.46 -10.74
CA MET A 406 19.21 -14.45 -10.29
C MET A 406 18.31 -14.85 -11.48
N THR A 407 18.42 -16.09 -11.95
CA THR A 407 17.44 -16.66 -12.89
C THR A 407 16.12 -16.85 -12.18
N ALA A 408 15.01 -16.49 -12.80
CA ALA A 408 13.67 -16.85 -12.30
C ALA A 408 13.61 -18.37 -12.14
N LYS A 409 13.41 -18.82 -10.90
CA LYS A 409 13.08 -20.22 -10.62
C LYS A 409 11.59 -20.43 -10.79
#